data_dbe9ce9e4ec5e62b54235453082b448f
#
_entry.id   dbe9ce9e4ec5e62b54235453082b448f
#
_cell.length_a   1.000
_cell.length_b   1.000
_cell.length_c   1.000
_cell.angle_alpha   90.00
_cell.angle_beta   90.00
_cell.angle_gamma   90.00
#
_symmetry.space_group_name_H-M   'P 1'
#
loop_
_entity.id
_entity.type
_entity.pdbx_description
1 polymer ?
#
loop_
_entity_poly.entity_id
_entity_poly.type
_entity_poly.pdbx_seq_one_letter_code
_entity_poly.pdbx_strand_id
1 'polypeptide(L)'
;IITYSAATKAGVDIVDVAMSAMSGATSQPSMNSLYYALVNGERTPTINIDNAQKINHYWEDVRMYYQPFENGLNAPQTEVYMHEMPGGQYSNLQQQAKAVGLGHRWDEIKKMYHTVNLMFGDIVKVTPSSKVVGDMALFMVQNHLTEQDVYARGEELSFPESVVTFFQGDLGQPVGGFPKELQRIILKGRPAFTERPGDLAAPVDFAKVQEELAEKIGYQPKLEEVLSYLMYPQVFLEYRQ
;
A
#
# COMPACT_ATOMS: atom_id res chain seq x y z
N ILE A 1 -11.82 -17.00 -2.63
CA ILE A 1 -12.90 -17.86 -2.09
C ILE A 1 -12.30 -19.06 -1.36
N ILE A 2 -11.42 -19.85 -1.98
CA ILE A 2 -10.85 -21.08 -1.39
C ILE A 2 -10.13 -20.79 -0.07
N THR A 3 -9.30 -19.76 -0.04
CA THR A 3 -8.57 -19.31 1.16
C THR A 3 -9.53 -18.97 2.30
N TYR A 4 -10.60 -18.23 2.02
CA TYR A 4 -11.59 -17.83 3.01
C TYR A 4 -12.44 -19.01 3.51
N SER A 5 -12.77 -19.93 2.60
CA SER A 5 -13.44 -21.18 3.01
C SER A 5 -12.55 -22.03 3.92
N ALA A 6 -11.25 -22.11 3.63
CA ALA A 6 -10.30 -22.81 4.49
C ALA A 6 -10.13 -22.11 5.86
N ALA A 7 -10.01 -20.78 5.88
CA ALA A 7 -9.93 -19.98 7.10
C ALA A 7 -11.18 -20.15 7.97
N THR A 8 -12.38 -20.14 7.37
CA THR A 8 -13.65 -20.36 8.06
C THR A 8 -13.69 -21.75 8.70
N LYS A 9 -13.26 -22.79 7.99
CA LYS A 9 -13.15 -24.16 8.54
C LYS A 9 -12.13 -24.24 9.68
N ALA A 10 -11.06 -23.45 9.62
CA ALA A 10 -10.06 -23.36 10.69
C ALA A 10 -10.51 -22.54 11.90
N GLY A 11 -11.69 -21.91 11.87
CA GLY A 11 -12.29 -21.23 13.03
C GLY A 11 -12.33 -19.70 12.94
N VAL A 12 -12.02 -19.09 11.81
CA VAL A 12 -12.15 -17.62 11.63
C VAL A 12 -13.63 -17.23 11.73
N ASP A 13 -13.95 -16.23 12.55
CA ASP A 13 -15.32 -15.77 12.79
C ASP A 13 -15.76 -14.64 11.87
N ILE A 14 -14.83 -13.77 11.44
CA ILE A 14 -15.09 -12.61 10.59
C ILE A 14 -14.11 -12.61 9.43
N VAL A 15 -14.61 -12.37 8.22
CA VAL A 15 -13.80 -12.20 7.00
C VAL A 15 -14.23 -10.95 6.25
N ASP A 16 -13.26 -10.21 5.73
CA ASP A 16 -13.50 -9.03 4.90
C ASP A 16 -13.71 -9.44 3.44
N VAL A 17 -14.79 -9.00 2.85
CA VAL A 17 -15.18 -9.32 1.48
C VAL A 17 -15.58 -8.07 0.70
N ALA A 18 -15.61 -8.16 -0.62
CA ALA A 18 -16.11 -7.10 -1.48
C ALA A 18 -17.52 -7.41 -1.98
N MET A 19 -18.35 -6.37 -2.17
CA MET A 19 -19.60 -6.52 -2.89
C MET A 19 -19.33 -7.16 -4.26
N SER A 20 -20.12 -8.14 -4.67
CA SER A 20 -19.82 -8.93 -5.88
C SER A 20 -19.61 -8.07 -7.13
N ALA A 21 -20.46 -7.07 -7.35
CA ALA A 21 -20.32 -6.14 -8.45
C ALA A 21 -19.00 -5.36 -8.46
N MET A 22 -18.42 -5.13 -7.28
CA MET A 22 -17.15 -4.38 -7.09
C MET A 22 -15.97 -5.31 -6.82
N SER A 23 -16.16 -6.62 -6.89
CA SER A 23 -15.12 -7.62 -6.69
C SER A 23 -14.39 -7.99 -7.97
N GLY A 24 -13.25 -8.66 -7.84
CA GLY A 24 -12.45 -9.15 -8.94
C GLY A 24 -11.01 -8.67 -8.89
N ALA A 25 -10.20 -9.10 -9.83
CA ALA A 25 -8.79 -8.70 -9.95
C ALA A 25 -8.04 -8.69 -8.59
N THR A 26 -7.72 -7.51 -8.06
CA THR A 26 -6.94 -7.31 -6.82
C THR A 26 -7.81 -7.05 -5.58
N SER A 27 -9.14 -7.11 -5.69
CA SER A 27 -10.04 -6.92 -4.54
C SER A 27 -10.08 -8.13 -3.61
N GLN A 28 -10.73 -7.96 -2.46
CA GLN A 28 -11.18 -9.08 -1.64
C GLN A 28 -12.16 -9.97 -2.43
N PRO A 29 -12.35 -11.23 -2.02
CA PRO A 29 -13.29 -12.13 -2.66
C PRO A 29 -14.73 -11.59 -2.68
N SER A 30 -15.49 -12.01 -3.70
CA SER A 30 -16.92 -11.72 -3.81
C SER A 30 -17.70 -12.25 -2.62
N MET A 31 -18.44 -11.36 -1.94
CA MET A 31 -19.28 -11.68 -0.80
C MET A 31 -20.36 -12.73 -1.15
N ASN A 32 -21.07 -12.51 -2.24
CA ASN A 32 -22.17 -13.42 -2.63
C ASN A 32 -21.62 -14.81 -2.97
N SER A 33 -20.49 -14.89 -3.68
CA SER A 33 -19.85 -16.17 -4.00
C SER A 33 -19.38 -16.90 -2.73
N LEU A 34 -18.82 -16.17 -1.75
CA LEU A 34 -18.41 -16.77 -0.48
C LEU A 34 -19.63 -17.24 0.33
N TYR A 35 -20.72 -16.45 0.36
CA TYR A 35 -21.96 -16.85 1.02
C TYR A 35 -22.45 -18.19 0.52
N TYR A 36 -22.61 -18.34 -0.81
CA TYR A 36 -23.09 -19.60 -1.40
C TYR A 36 -22.10 -20.77 -1.27
N ALA A 37 -20.82 -20.49 -1.11
CA ALA A 37 -19.84 -21.53 -0.80
C ALA A 37 -19.95 -22.06 0.64
N LEU A 38 -20.53 -21.28 1.57
CA LEU A 38 -20.57 -21.59 3.01
C LEU A 38 -21.99 -21.89 3.53
N VAL A 39 -23.06 -21.47 2.85
CA VAL A 39 -24.44 -21.50 3.36
C VAL A 39 -24.94 -22.87 3.81
N ASN A 40 -24.44 -23.93 3.20
CA ASN A 40 -24.80 -25.31 3.54
C ASN A 40 -23.73 -26.02 4.39
N GLY A 41 -22.74 -25.28 4.90
CA GLY A 41 -21.67 -25.81 5.70
C GLY A 41 -21.96 -25.71 7.22
N GLU A 42 -21.00 -26.13 8.02
CA GLU A 42 -21.08 -26.07 9.49
C GLU A 42 -21.13 -24.63 10.04
N ARG A 43 -20.55 -23.68 9.31
CA ARG A 43 -20.47 -22.25 9.68
C ARG A 43 -21.14 -21.40 8.61
N THR A 44 -22.46 -21.30 8.70
CA THR A 44 -23.28 -20.51 7.78
C THR A 44 -23.11 -19.01 8.04
N PRO A 45 -22.88 -18.17 7.01
CA PRO A 45 -22.84 -16.73 7.15
C PRO A 45 -24.17 -16.15 7.67
N THR A 46 -24.09 -15.13 8.52
CA THR A 46 -25.26 -14.52 9.18
C THR A 46 -25.85 -13.34 8.41
N ILE A 47 -25.28 -12.97 7.26
CA ILE A 47 -25.78 -11.86 6.45
C ILE A 47 -27.12 -12.18 5.79
N ASN A 48 -27.95 -11.14 5.59
CA ASN A 48 -29.16 -11.26 4.78
C ASN A 48 -28.79 -11.17 3.30
N ILE A 49 -28.77 -12.32 2.61
CA ILE A 49 -28.31 -12.41 1.22
C ILE A 49 -29.25 -11.68 0.25
N ASP A 50 -30.57 -11.64 0.51
CA ASP A 50 -31.51 -10.95 -0.37
C ASP A 50 -31.30 -9.43 -0.35
N ASN A 51 -31.01 -8.86 0.83
CA ASN A 51 -30.63 -7.47 0.93
C ASN A 51 -29.28 -7.18 0.27
N ALA A 52 -28.31 -8.09 0.46
CA ALA A 52 -27.02 -8.00 -0.20
C ALA A 52 -27.14 -8.04 -1.73
N GLN A 53 -28.04 -8.87 -2.29
CA GLN A 53 -28.30 -8.88 -3.72
C GLN A 53 -28.91 -7.57 -4.24
N LYS A 54 -29.87 -6.98 -3.51
CA LYS A 54 -30.44 -5.67 -3.87
C LYS A 54 -29.37 -4.57 -3.93
N ILE A 55 -28.48 -4.57 -2.92
CA ILE A 55 -27.35 -3.61 -2.87
C ILE A 55 -26.37 -3.90 -4.02
N ASN A 56 -26.16 -5.17 -4.37
CA ASN A 56 -25.28 -5.55 -5.46
C ASN A 56 -25.75 -4.99 -6.80
N HIS A 57 -27.06 -5.04 -7.10
CA HIS A 57 -27.62 -4.45 -8.31
C HIS A 57 -27.35 -2.95 -8.41
N TYR A 58 -27.51 -2.21 -7.30
CA TYR A 58 -27.13 -0.80 -7.27
C TYR A 58 -25.65 -0.60 -7.63
N TRP A 59 -24.75 -1.42 -7.09
CA TRP A 59 -23.32 -1.32 -7.36
C TRP A 59 -22.94 -1.76 -8.78
N GLU A 60 -23.71 -2.64 -9.42
CA GLU A 60 -23.54 -2.97 -10.84
C GLU A 60 -23.72 -1.73 -11.73
N ASP A 61 -24.77 -0.96 -11.47
CA ASP A 61 -25.02 0.29 -12.20
C ASP A 61 -23.94 1.35 -11.91
N VAL A 62 -23.55 1.50 -10.64
CA VAL A 62 -22.51 2.46 -10.24
C VAL A 62 -21.16 2.13 -10.85
N ARG A 63 -20.78 0.84 -10.93
CA ARG A 63 -19.50 0.41 -11.50
C ARG A 63 -19.31 0.88 -12.94
N MET A 64 -20.39 0.98 -13.73
CA MET A 64 -20.32 1.47 -15.12
C MET A 64 -19.72 2.87 -15.21
N TYR A 65 -19.99 3.75 -14.23
CA TYR A 65 -19.42 5.10 -14.18
C TYR A 65 -17.93 5.12 -13.84
N TYR A 66 -17.44 4.10 -13.12
CA TYR A 66 -16.05 3.98 -12.70
C TYR A 66 -15.19 3.13 -13.64
N GLN A 67 -15.78 2.47 -14.61
CA GLN A 67 -15.07 1.61 -15.57
C GLN A 67 -13.85 2.28 -16.23
N PRO A 68 -13.87 3.57 -16.62
CA PRO A 68 -12.71 4.25 -17.20
C PRO A 68 -11.52 4.36 -16.24
N PHE A 69 -11.72 4.20 -14.94
CA PHE A 69 -10.69 4.28 -13.89
C PHE A 69 -10.17 2.90 -13.47
N GLU A 70 -10.68 1.82 -14.03
CA GLU A 70 -10.22 0.46 -13.73
C GLU A 70 -8.81 0.23 -14.29
N ASN A 71 -8.03 -0.58 -13.59
CA ASN A 71 -6.65 -0.90 -13.99
C ASN A 71 -6.52 -1.87 -15.17
N GLY A 72 -7.63 -2.35 -15.72
CA GLY A 72 -7.67 -3.26 -16.86
C GLY A 72 -7.40 -4.73 -16.52
N LEU A 73 -7.32 -5.10 -15.25
CA LEU A 73 -7.22 -6.50 -14.83
C LEU A 73 -8.60 -7.16 -14.89
N ASN A 74 -8.76 -8.16 -15.77
CA ASN A 74 -10.03 -8.85 -15.97
C ASN A 74 -10.21 -10.08 -15.07
N ALA A 75 -9.13 -10.59 -14.47
CA ALA A 75 -9.16 -11.78 -13.62
C ALA A 75 -8.09 -11.72 -12.52
N PRO A 76 -8.28 -12.45 -11.41
CA PRO A 76 -7.24 -12.65 -10.41
C PRO A 76 -5.99 -13.26 -11.02
N GLN A 77 -4.81 -12.75 -10.63
CA GLN A 77 -3.52 -13.24 -11.11
C GLN A 77 -2.91 -14.22 -10.10
N THR A 78 -2.51 -15.40 -10.56
CA THR A 78 -1.81 -16.39 -9.73
C THR A 78 -0.34 -16.06 -9.52
N GLU A 79 0.23 -15.17 -10.33
CA GLU A 79 1.61 -14.68 -10.18
C GLU A 79 1.87 -14.02 -8.82
N VAL A 80 0.82 -13.68 -8.05
CA VAL A 80 0.96 -13.19 -6.68
C VAL A 80 1.79 -14.13 -5.79
N TYR A 81 1.73 -15.43 -6.06
CA TYR A 81 2.56 -16.42 -5.35
C TYR A 81 4.05 -16.36 -5.72
N MET A 82 4.40 -15.63 -6.77
CA MET A 82 5.78 -15.44 -7.23
C MET A 82 6.34 -14.08 -6.84
N HIS A 83 5.57 -13.01 -7.06
CA HIS A 83 6.01 -11.65 -6.74
C HIS A 83 5.58 -11.18 -5.35
N GLU A 84 4.62 -11.84 -4.71
CA GLU A 84 4.12 -11.59 -3.35
C GLU A 84 3.62 -10.16 -3.10
N MET A 85 3.30 -9.44 -4.16
CA MET A 85 2.82 -8.07 -4.09
C MET A 85 1.36 -8.03 -3.64
N PRO A 86 1.01 -7.31 -2.56
CA PRO A 86 -0.39 -7.14 -2.18
C PRO A 86 -1.21 -6.48 -3.27
N GLY A 87 -2.49 -6.83 -3.38
CA GLY A 87 -3.35 -6.39 -4.48
C GLY A 87 -3.44 -4.88 -4.65
N GLY A 88 -3.58 -4.12 -3.56
CA GLY A 88 -3.58 -2.66 -3.59
C GLY A 88 -2.24 -2.09 -4.07
N GLN A 89 -1.13 -2.67 -3.65
CA GLN A 89 0.19 -2.26 -4.13
C GLN A 89 0.40 -2.61 -5.59
N TYR A 90 -0.11 -3.75 -6.06
CA TYR A 90 -0.03 -4.14 -7.47
C TYR A 90 -0.64 -3.08 -8.39
N SER A 91 -1.88 -2.67 -8.12
CA SER A 91 -2.56 -1.65 -8.93
C SER A 91 -1.88 -0.29 -8.84
N ASN A 92 -1.46 0.14 -7.64
CA ASN A 92 -0.79 1.42 -7.45
C ASN A 92 0.58 1.46 -8.13
N LEU A 93 1.42 0.46 -7.92
CA LEU A 93 2.76 0.39 -8.51
C LEU A 93 2.71 0.28 -10.03
N GLN A 94 1.71 -0.41 -10.58
CA GLN A 94 1.51 -0.48 -12.03
C GLN A 94 1.24 0.91 -12.63
N GLN A 95 0.41 1.73 -11.96
CA GLN A 95 0.15 3.11 -12.41
C GLN A 95 1.40 3.98 -12.26
N GLN A 96 2.12 3.86 -11.15
CA GLN A 96 3.39 4.57 -10.96
C GLN A 96 4.41 4.20 -12.04
N ALA A 97 4.55 2.92 -12.37
CA ALA A 97 5.44 2.45 -13.44
C ALA A 97 5.07 3.05 -14.80
N LYS A 98 3.77 3.11 -15.12
CA LYS A 98 3.27 3.77 -16.35
C LYS A 98 3.60 5.26 -16.35
N ALA A 99 3.38 5.96 -15.24
CA ALA A 99 3.62 7.40 -15.13
C ALA A 99 5.09 7.78 -15.35
N VAL A 100 6.03 6.92 -14.94
CA VAL A 100 7.48 7.13 -15.19
C VAL A 100 8.00 6.46 -16.46
N GLY A 101 7.11 5.99 -17.34
CA GLY A 101 7.47 5.38 -18.63
C GLY A 101 7.95 3.93 -18.57
N LEU A 102 7.87 3.28 -17.42
CA LEU A 102 8.34 1.90 -17.20
C LEU A 102 7.24 0.84 -17.32
N GLY A 103 6.04 1.21 -17.78
CA GLY A 103 4.91 0.27 -17.89
C GLY A 103 5.21 -0.95 -18.77
N HIS A 104 6.06 -0.81 -19.77
CA HIS A 104 6.51 -1.90 -20.65
C HIS A 104 7.48 -2.88 -19.98
N ARG A 105 8.06 -2.51 -18.83
CA ARG A 105 8.96 -3.36 -18.01
C ARG A 105 8.26 -3.94 -16.78
N TRP A 106 6.93 -4.05 -16.82
CA TRP A 106 6.15 -4.47 -15.65
C TRP A 106 6.55 -5.85 -15.10
N ASP A 107 6.86 -6.80 -15.98
CA ASP A 107 7.30 -8.14 -15.54
C ASP A 107 8.65 -8.12 -14.82
N GLU A 108 9.53 -7.23 -15.22
CA GLU A 108 10.80 -7.00 -14.53
C GLU A 108 10.59 -6.36 -13.16
N ILE A 109 9.67 -5.38 -13.07
CA ILE A 109 9.31 -4.74 -11.81
C ILE A 109 8.71 -5.76 -10.82
N LYS A 110 7.84 -6.66 -11.28
CA LYS A 110 7.29 -7.73 -10.43
C LYS A 110 8.39 -8.63 -9.85
N LYS A 111 9.34 -9.05 -10.67
CA LYS A 111 10.50 -9.85 -10.23
C LYS A 111 11.38 -9.08 -9.25
N MET A 112 11.67 -7.82 -9.57
CA MET A 112 12.47 -6.94 -8.70
C MET A 112 11.79 -6.69 -7.36
N TYR A 113 10.46 -6.58 -7.33
CA TYR A 113 9.70 -6.44 -6.09
C TYR A 113 9.94 -7.62 -5.13
N HIS A 114 9.92 -8.85 -5.64
CA HIS A 114 10.26 -10.02 -4.85
C HIS A 114 11.72 -9.98 -4.36
N THR A 115 12.66 -9.69 -5.25
CA THR A 115 14.09 -9.54 -4.90
C THR A 115 14.29 -8.51 -3.79
N VAL A 116 13.69 -7.33 -3.92
CA VAL A 116 13.77 -6.27 -2.90
C VAL A 116 13.16 -6.71 -1.56
N ASN A 117 12.05 -7.44 -1.58
CA ASN A 117 11.47 -7.96 -0.35
C ASN A 117 12.44 -8.88 0.40
N LEU A 118 13.13 -9.77 -0.32
CA LEU A 118 14.16 -10.62 0.26
C LEU A 118 15.36 -9.80 0.77
N MET A 119 15.81 -8.80 0.00
CA MET A 119 16.87 -7.88 0.44
C MET A 119 16.50 -7.15 1.74
N PHE A 120 15.22 -6.82 1.93
CA PHE A 120 14.72 -6.15 3.14
C PHE A 120 14.53 -7.08 4.35
N GLY A 121 14.76 -8.37 4.18
CA GLY A 121 14.64 -9.39 5.22
C GLY A 121 13.28 -10.10 5.22
N ASP A 122 12.65 -10.21 4.05
CA ASP A 122 11.33 -10.83 3.85
C ASP A 122 10.27 -10.25 4.81
N ILE A 123 10.11 -8.93 4.71
CA ILE A 123 9.23 -8.17 5.60
C ILE A 123 7.74 -8.43 5.31
N VAL A 124 6.90 -8.23 6.34
CA VAL A 124 5.44 -8.21 6.16
C VAL A 124 5.05 -7.04 5.26
N LYS A 125 4.38 -7.35 4.16
CA LYS A 125 3.96 -6.39 3.15
C LYS A 125 2.52 -5.93 3.42
N VAL A 126 2.40 -4.86 4.17
CA VAL A 126 1.15 -4.16 4.46
C VAL A 126 1.39 -2.66 4.28
N THR A 127 0.36 -1.87 4.02
CA THR A 127 0.52 -0.41 3.90
C THR A 127 1.09 0.17 5.21
N PRO A 128 2.19 0.95 5.17
CA PRO A 128 2.90 1.48 4.02
C PRO A 128 4.14 0.66 3.57
N SER A 129 4.53 -0.43 4.24
CA SER A 129 5.76 -1.18 3.94
C SER A 129 5.78 -1.76 2.52
N SER A 130 4.62 -2.20 2.01
CA SER A 130 4.49 -2.67 0.63
C SER A 130 4.84 -1.60 -0.41
N LYS A 131 4.55 -0.32 -0.11
CA LYS A 131 4.92 0.81 -0.96
C LYS A 131 6.44 1.00 -0.97
N VAL A 132 7.09 0.89 0.17
CA VAL A 132 8.56 1.05 0.27
C VAL A 132 9.29 0.00 -0.58
N VAL A 133 8.84 -1.26 -0.53
CA VAL A 133 9.36 -2.33 -1.41
C VAL A 133 9.16 -1.97 -2.88
N GLY A 134 7.99 -1.45 -3.24
CA GLY A 134 7.67 -1.00 -4.60
C GLY A 134 8.53 0.15 -5.07
N ASP A 135 8.73 1.17 -4.23
CA ASP A 135 9.56 2.33 -4.56
C ASP A 135 11.01 1.93 -4.82
N MET A 136 11.56 1.01 -4.00
CA MET A 136 12.91 0.48 -4.22
C MET A 136 12.99 -0.38 -5.48
N ALA A 137 11.99 -1.22 -5.75
CA ALA A 137 11.95 -2.04 -6.96
C ALA A 137 11.92 -1.16 -8.23
N LEU A 138 11.09 -0.11 -8.21
CA LEU A 138 11.02 0.84 -9.31
C LEU A 138 12.35 1.57 -9.52
N PHE A 139 12.96 2.04 -8.43
CA PHE A 139 14.28 2.69 -8.44
C PHE A 139 15.36 1.79 -9.05
N MET A 140 15.41 0.52 -8.62
CA MET A 140 16.40 -0.42 -9.13
C MET A 140 16.19 -0.73 -10.62
N VAL A 141 14.95 -0.96 -11.05
CA VAL A 141 14.66 -1.20 -12.47
C VAL A 141 14.95 0.03 -13.31
N GLN A 142 14.60 1.23 -12.86
CA GLN A 142 14.85 2.48 -13.57
C GLN A 142 16.35 2.73 -13.79
N ASN A 143 17.17 2.40 -12.79
CA ASN A 143 18.61 2.63 -12.82
C ASN A 143 19.42 1.39 -13.27
N HIS A 144 18.75 0.34 -13.76
CA HIS A 144 19.38 -0.92 -14.19
C HIS A 144 20.27 -1.55 -13.12
N LEU A 145 19.85 -1.50 -11.86
CA LEU A 145 20.60 -2.02 -10.73
C LEU A 145 20.18 -3.46 -10.40
N THR A 146 21.18 -4.28 -10.10
CA THR A 146 21.01 -5.59 -9.45
C THR A 146 21.16 -5.45 -7.94
N GLU A 147 20.80 -6.51 -7.19
CA GLU A 147 21.10 -6.60 -5.76
C GLU A 147 22.59 -6.36 -5.48
N GLN A 148 23.47 -6.98 -6.27
CA GLN A 148 24.92 -6.84 -6.14
C GLN A 148 25.39 -5.40 -6.33
N ASP A 149 24.79 -4.65 -7.27
CA ASP A 149 25.10 -3.24 -7.50
C ASP A 149 24.72 -2.38 -6.28
N VAL A 150 23.61 -2.68 -5.62
CA VAL A 150 23.18 -1.97 -4.40
C VAL A 150 24.22 -2.17 -3.29
N TYR A 151 24.70 -3.37 -3.07
CA TYR A 151 25.74 -3.63 -2.06
C TYR A 151 27.10 -3.07 -2.44
N ALA A 152 27.49 -3.15 -3.71
CA ALA A 152 28.81 -2.67 -4.17
C ALA A 152 28.91 -1.16 -4.31
N ARG A 153 27.82 -0.50 -4.72
CA ARG A 153 27.81 0.93 -5.12
C ARG A 153 26.85 1.78 -4.32
N GLY A 154 26.25 1.22 -3.26
CA GLY A 154 25.16 1.88 -2.54
C GLY A 154 25.53 3.24 -1.94
N GLU A 155 26.80 3.45 -1.59
CA GLU A 155 27.30 4.77 -1.11
C GLU A 155 27.15 5.89 -2.16
N GLU A 156 27.14 5.55 -3.46
CA GLU A 156 26.98 6.50 -4.58
C GLU A 156 25.50 6.69 -4.96
N LEU A 157 24.61 5.77 -4.59
CA LEU A 157 23.22 5.78 -5.01
C LEU A 157 22.38 6.74 -4.17
N SER A 158 21.47 7.46 -4.80
CA SER A 158 20.46 8.29 -4.14
C SER A 158 19.17 7.48 -4.00
N PHE A 159 19.02 6.78 -2.87
CA PHE A 159 17.84 5.96 -2.59
C PHE A 159 16.57 6.81 -2.45
N PRO A 160 15.38 6.27 -2.80
CA PRO A 160 14.12 6.95 -2.52
C PRO A 160 13.96 7.28 -1.03
N GLU A 161 13.45 8.47 -0.71
CA GLU A 161 13.32 8.90 0.70
C GLU A 161 12.44 7.95 1.52
N SER A 162 11.39 7.37 0.92
CA SER A 162 10.55 6.34 1.58
C SER A 162 11.35 5.11 2.02
N VAL A 163 12.38 4.74 1.26
CA VAL A 163 13.30 3.64 1.61
C VAL A 163 14.22 4.06 2.74
N VAL A 164 14.77 5.27 2.67
CA VAL A 164 15.66 5.79 3.71
C VAL A 164 14.93 5.90 5.05
N THR A 165 13.75 6.52 5.08
CA THR A 165 12.93 6.67 6.30
C THR A 165 12.48 5.32 6.86
N PHE A 166 12.15 4.36 6.01
CA PHE A 166 11.87 2.99 6.44
C PHE A 166 13.05 2.37 7.20
N PHE A 167 14.27 2.45 6.64
CA PHE A 167 15.48 1.93 7.27
C PHE A 167 15.93 2.76 8.48
N GLN A 168 15.50 4.01 8.61
CA GLN A 168 15.64 4.77 9.85
C GLN A 168 14.77 4.24 10.98
N GLY A 169 13.65 3.60 10.68
CA GLY A 169 12.70 3.06 11.64
C GLY A 169 11.42 3.87 11.79
N ASP A 170 11.12 4.81 10.88
CA ASP A 170 9.91 5.65 10.92
C ASP A 170 8.60 4.83 10.86
N LEU A 171 8.65 3.64 10.26
CA LEU A 171 7.53 2.69 10.24
C LEU A 171 7.63 1.62 11.37
N GLY A 172 8.49 1.84 12.34
CA GLY A 172 8.82 0.86 13.37
C GLY A 172 9.87 -0.16 12.90
N GLN A 173 10.08 -1.20 13.70
CA GLN A 173 11.07 -2.23 13.44
C GLN A 173 10.42 -3.46 12.81
N PRO A 174 10.92 -3.99 11.68
CA PRO A 174 10.44 -5.27 11.15
C PRO A 174 10.77 -6.43 12.11
N VAL A 175 9.98 -7.48 12.04
CA VAL A 175 10.27 -8.72 12.79
C VAL A 175 11.66 -9.24 12.39
N GLY A 176 12.53 -9.46 13.36
CA GLY A 176 13.92 -9.84 13.11
C GLY A 176 14.89 -8.66 12.91
N GLY A 177 14.38 -7.44 12.86
CA GLY A 177 15.18 -6.23 12.63
C GLY A 177 15.55 -6.02 11.16
N PHE A 178 16.25 -4.92 10.89
CA PHE A 178 16.75 -4.61 9.56
C PHE A 178 18.02 -5.40 9.22
N PRO A 179 18.23 -5.83 7.95
CA PRO A 179 19.51 -6.34 7.48
C PRO A 179 20.62 -5.29 7.68
N LYS A 180 21.54 -5.56 8.60
CA LYS A 180 22.51 -4.56 9.13
C LYS A 180 23.34 -3.87 8.06
N GLU A 181 23.85 -4.65 7.10
CA GLU A 181 24.69 -4.13 6.03
C GLU A 181 23.89 -3.21 5.09
N LEU A 182 22.71 -3.66 4.66
CA LEU A 182 21.84 -2.85 3.80
C LEU A 182 21.37 -1.58 4.51
N GLN A 183 21.03 -1.66 5.81
CA GLN A 183 20.67 -0.51 6.62
C GLN A 183 21.81 0.52 6.64
N ARG A 184 23.06 0.09 6.89
CA ARG A 184 24.23 0.97 6.86
C ARG A 184 24.41 1.68 5.51
N ILE A 185 24.29 0.92 4.42
CA ILE A 185 24.42 1.43 3.05
C ILE A 185 23.35 2.48 2.73
N ILE A 186 22.09 2.20 3.09
CA ILE A 186 20.96 3.10 2.79
C ILE A 186 21.01 4.36 3.64
N LEU A 187 21.33 4.23 4.93
CA LEU A 187 21.33 5.36 5.86
C LEU A 187 22.52 6.30 5.69
N LYS A 188 23.67 5.83 5.20
CA LYS A 188 24.86 6.67 4.99
C LYS A 188 25.21 7.54 6.20
N GLY A 189 25.12 6.97 7.40
CA GLY A 189 25.37 7.67 8.65
C GLY A 189 24.18 8.46 9.21
N ARG A 190 23.02 8.47 8.60
CA ARG A 190 21.80 9.00 9.23
C ARG A 190 21.48 8.16 10.47
N PRO A 191 20.97 8.78 11.57
CA PRO A 191 20.61 8.06 12.78
C PRO A 191 19.44 7.10 12.52
N ALA A 192 19.51 5.90 13.09
CA ALA A 192 18.40 4.97 13.14
C ALA A 192 17.63 5.14 14.44
N PHE A 193 16.29 5.01 14.36
CA PHE A 193 15.40 5.09 15.51
C PHE A 193 15.08 3.66 15.98
N THR A 194 15.17 3.43 17.29
CA THR A 194 14.76 2.20 17.95
C THR A 194 13.48 2.38 18.76
N GLU A 195 13.14 3.63 19.03
CA GLU A 195 11.95 4.04 19.75
C GLU A 195 10.79 4.28 18.78
N ARG A 196 9.58 4.37 19.29
CA ARG A 196 8.40 4.68 18.49
C ARG A 196 8.50 6.12 17.96
N PRO A 197 8.44 6.34 16.64
CA PRO A 197 8.60 7.67 16.04
C PRO A 197 7.62 8.71 16.59
N GLY A 198 6.38 8.30 16.89
CA GLY A 198 5.38 9.19 17.48
C GLY A 198 5.75 9.71 18.88
N ASP A 199 6.57 8.98 19.64
CA ASP A 199 7.03 9.40 20.96
C ASP A 199 8.21 10.39 20.86
N LEU A 200 8.91 10.40 19.72
CA LEU A 200 10.00 11.33 19.41
C LEU A 200 9.50 12.64 18.79
N ALA A 201 8.27 12.66 18.26
CA ALA A 201 7.70 13.83 17.63
C ALA A 201 7.34 14.91 18.64
N ALA A 202 7.73 16.15 18.37
CA ALA A 202 7.29 17.29 19.16
C ALA A 202 5.77 17.46 19.05
N PRO A 203 5.06 17.81 20.15
CA PRO A 203 3.66 18.14 20.10
C PRO A 203 3.38 19.27 19.09
N VAL A 204 2.28 19.15 18.35
CA VAL A 204 1.88 20.17 17.38
C VAL A 204 1.29 21.37 18.12
N ASP A 205 1.81 22.56 17.85
CA ASP A 205 1.20 23.84 18.23
C ASP A 205 0.17 24.26 17.18
N PHE A 206 -1.09 23.90 17.42
CA PHE A 206 -2.18 24.18 16.48
C PHE A 206 -2.41 25.66 16.22
N ALA A 207 -2.19 26.52 17.24
CA ALA A 207 -2.34 27.97 17.09
C ALA A 207 -1.30 28.52 16.10
N LYS A 208 -0.06 28.14 16.30
CA LYS A 208 1.05 28.52 15.41
C LYS A 208 0.82 28.02 13.97
N VAL A 209 0.40 26.77 13.80
CA VAL A 209 0.13 26.20 12.47
C VAL A 209 -1.04 26.91 11.82
N GLN A 210 -2.08 27.30 12.58
CA GLN A 210 -3.22 28.05 12.08
C GLN A 210 -2.82 29.44 11.55
N GLU A 211 -1.93 30.12 12.26
CA GLU A 211 -1.37 31.42 11.83
C GLU A 211 -0.52 31.27 10.57
N GLU A 212 0.42 30.32 10.56
CA GLU A 212 1.25 30.03 9.37
C GLU A 212 0.42 29.64 8.14
N LEU A 213 -0.65 28.88 8.33
CA LEU A 213 -1.54 28.51 7.25
C LEU A 213 -2.36 29.70 6.77
N ALA A 214 -2.87 30.55 7.68
CA ALA A 214 -3.60 31.76 7.32
C ALA A 214 -2.75 32.69 6.44
N GLU A 215 -1.47 32.85 6.73
CA GLU A 215 -0.56 33.62 5.87
C GLU A 215 -0.41 33.02 4.46
N LYS A 216 -0.37 31.69 4.34
CA LYS A 216 -0.22 31.01 3.06
C LYS A 216 -1.47 31.06 2.19
N ILE A 217 -2.67 30.98 2.79
CA ILE A 217 -3.94 30.91 2.04
C ILE A 217 -4.72 32.22 2.00
N GLY A 218 -4.30 33.23 2.79
CA GLY A 218 -4.85 34.58 2.78
C GLY A 218 -6.17 34.76 3.57
N TYR A 219 -6.57 33.77 4.37
CA TYR A 219 -7.74 33.85 5.25
C TYR A 219 -7.57 32.97 6.50
N GLN A 220 -8.42 33.16 7.52
CA GLN A 220 -8.37 32.36 8.76
C GLN A 220 -8.90 30.94 8.51
N PRO A 221 -8.06 29.90 8.58
CA PRO A 221 -8.48 28.53 8.31
C PRO A 221 -9.31 27.96 9.46
N LYS A 222 -10.25 27.07 9.10
CA LYS A 222 -10.99 26.24 10.06
C LYS A 222 -10.11 25.10 10.58
N LEU A 223 -10.52 24.48 11.69
CA LEU A 223 -9.78 23.36 12.28
C LEU A 223 -9.56 22.21 11.29
N GLU A 224 -10.58 21.87 10.49
CA GLU A 224 -10.48 20.81 9.49
C GLU A 224 -9.43 21.10 8.41
N GLU A 225 -9.26 22.39 8.08
CA GLU A 225 -8.24 22.83 7.12
C GLU A 225 -6.84 22.76 7.72
N VAL A 226 -6.70 23.14 9.00
CA VAL A 226 -5.45 22.99 9.74
C VAL A 226 -5.04 21.52 9.85
N LEU A 227 -5.99 20.64 10.17
CA LEU A 227 -5.75 19.19 10.25
C LEU A 227 -5.38 18.60 8.87
N SER A 228 -6.08 19.01 7.81
CA SER A 228 -5.79 18.58 6.44
C SER A 228 -4.41 19.04 5.99
N TYR A 229 -4.04 20.27 6.31
CA TYR A 229 -2.72 20.81 6.02
C TYR A 229 -1.61 20.07 6.79
N LEU A 230 -1.82 19.78 8.08
CA LEU A 230 -0.85 19.02 8.87
C LEU A 230 -0.63 17.61 8.35
N MET A 231 -1.68 16.95 7.88
CA MET A 231 -1.59 15.59 7.35
C MET A 231 -1.02 15.52 5.92
N TYR A 232 -1.37 16.52 5.08
CA TYR A 232 -1.07 16.51 3.65
C TYR A 232 -0.72 17.92 3.15
N PRO A 233 0.37 18.54 3.61
CA PRO A 233 0.63 19.97 3.39
C PRO A 233 0.69 20.35 1.91
N GLN A 234 1.40 19.57 1.10
CA GLN A 234 1.54 19.83 -0.34
C GLN A 234 0.20 19.70 -1.07
N VAL A 235 -0.49 18.58 -0.87
CA VAL A 235 -1.78 18.29 -1.52
C VAL A 235 -2.84 19.31 -1.13
N PHE A 236 -2.87 19.71 0.16
CA PHE A 236 -3.81 20.72 0.64
C PHE A 236 -3.57 22.08 -0.05
N LEU A 237 -2.33 22.53 -0.15
CA LEU A 237 -1.99 23.80 -0.80
C LEU A 237 -2.29 23.77 -2.30
N GLU A 238 -2.02 22.67 -3.00
CA GLU A 238 -2.39 22.49 -4.42
C GLU A 238 -3.92 22.51 -4.63
N TYR A 239 -4.66 21.88 -3.73
CA TYR A 239 -6.13 21.88 -3.79
C TYR A 239 -6.73 23.27 -3.59
N ARG A 240 -6.03 24.18 -2.89
CA ARG A 240 -6.48 25.53 -2.57
C ARG A 240 -6.07 26.59 -3.62
N GLN A 241 -5.19 26.27 -4.55
CA GLN A 241 -4.85 27.12 -5.71
C GLN A 241 -5.95 27.08 -6.75
#